data_be0982af42219d7207eb2cb4a7b05b1f
#
_entry.id   be0982af42219d7207eb2cb4a7b05b1f
#
_cell.length_a   1.000
_cell.length_b   1.000
_cell.length_c   1.000
_cell.angle_alpha   90.00
_cell.angle_beta   90.00
_cell.angle_gamma   90.00
#
_symmetry.space_group_name_H-M   'P 1'
#
loop_
_entity.id
_entity.type
_entity.pdbx_description
1 polymer ?
#
loop_
_entity_poly.entity_id
_entity_poly.type
_entity_poly.pdbx_seq_one_letter_code
_entity_poly.pdbx_strand_id
1 'polypeptide(L)'
;LKMTNGPPGAKFTSLLYKNVTMDSTFSPNHWLKLKLEGSQYNLPNGEWSVSSNISAIGTRVVLHLADQDIMREVIGGKGHGNMEPLQLHFGMNSNMSAQGMTIYWPSRNPDTNQRKITYVNGPINANLSYTFVEDIGFVGLKGDINDDSVVNIQDVIISVNHILDDTTP
;
A
#
# COMPACT_ATOMS: atom_id res chain seq x y z
N LEU A 1 18.69 -4.14 -11.32
CA LEU A 1 18.51 -3.55 -12.65
C LEU A 1 19.34 -4.34 -13.65
N LYS A 2 18.71 -5.01 -14.61
CA LYS A 2 19.41 -5.71 -15.68
C LYS A 2 19.51 -4.76 -16.86
N MET A 3 20.69 -4.23 -17.12
CA MET A 3 20.96 -3.50 -18.37
C MET A 3 21.49 -4.49 -19.41
N THR A 4 20.77 -4.64 -20.51
CA THR A 4 21.12 -5.51 -21.64
C THR A 4 21.18 -4.72 -22.94
N ASN A 5 21.99 -3.66 -22.99
CA ASN A 5 22.22 -2.92 -24.23
C ASN A 5 23.71 -2.74 -24.45
N GLY A 6 24.28 -3.64 -25.21
CA GLY A 6 25.61 -3.51 -25.75
C GLY A 6 25.69 -4.05 -27.17
N PRO A 7 26.75 -3.73 -27.91
CA PRO A 7 26.94 -4.22 -29.27
C PRO A 7 26.97 -5.75 -29.31
N PRO A 8 26.57 -6.39 -30.42
CA PRO A 8 26.61 -7.82 -30.57
C PRO A 8 27.98 -8.39 -30.20
N GLY A 9 28.00 -9.36 -29.28
CA GLY A 9 29.23 -10.01 -28.81
C GLY A 9 29.84 -9.47 -27.52
N ALA A 10 29.31 -8.35 -26.95
CA ALA A 10 29.78 -7.85 -25.66
C ALA A 10 29.21 -8.71 -24.50
N LYS A 11 30.09 -9.26 -23.66
CA LYS A 11 29.70 -9.93 -22.42
C LYS A 11 29.49 -8.86 -21.35
N PHE A 12 28.22 -8.58 -21.04
CA PHE A 12 27.89 -7.71 -19.92
C PHE A 12 27.65 -8.55 -18.65
N THR A 13 28.33 -8.18 -17.59
CA THR A 13 28.07 -8.74 -16.27
C THR A 13 26.83 -8.10 -15.71
N SER A 14 25.83 -8.91 -15.32
CA SER A 14 24.69 -8.41 -14.57
C SER A 14 25.16 -7.97 -13.18
N LEU A 15 24.95 -6.71 -12.85
CA LEU A 15 25.28 -6.16 -11.53
C LEU A 15 24.03 -6.17 -10.66
N LEU A 16 24.13 -6.77 -9.48
CA LEU A 16 23.11 -6.71 -8.46
C LEU A 16 23.59 -5.75 -7.37
N TYR A 17 22.83 -4.68 -7.15
CA TYR A 17 23.07 -3.74 -6.07
C TYR A 17 22.15 -4.04 -4.90
N LYS A 18 22.74 -4.25 -3.72
CA LYS A 18 21.97 -4.35 -2.46
C LYS A 18 21.79 -2.94 -1.90
N ASN A 19 20.56 -2.59 -1.55
CA ASN A 19 20.30 -1.38 -0.78
C ASN A 19 20.73 -1.62 0.68
N VAL A 20 21.71 -0.87 1.15
CA VAL A 20 22.26 -0.96 2.51
C VAL A 20 21.87 0.23 3.38
N THR A 21 20.99 1.11 2.92
CA THR A 21 20.54 2.29 3.70
C THR A 21 19.78 1.94 4.98
N MET A 22 19.36 0.67 5.12
CA MET A 22 18.72 0.13 6.32
C MET A 22 19.72 -0.57 7.26
N ASP A 23 21.00 -0.59 6.92
CA ASP A 23 22.02 -1.20 7.75
C ASP A 23 22.31 -0.30 8.97
N SER A 24 22.41 -0.88 10.15
CA SER A 24 22.42 -0.20 11.46
C SER A 24 23.55 0.81 11.70
N THR A 25 24.49 0.94 10.78
CA THR A 25 25.57 1.94 10.80
C THR A 25 25.18 3.30 10.24
N PHE A 26 24.02 3.40 9.55
CA PHE A 26 23.50 4.65 9.03
C PHE A 26 22.22 5.02 9.77
N SER A 27 21.94 6.31 9.86
CA SER A 27 20.73 6.87 10.47
C SER A 27 19.49 6.05 10.05
N PRO A 28 18.63 5.62 10.98
CA PRO A 28 17.52 4.73 10.65
C PRO A 28 16.57 5.43 9.68
N ASN A 29 16.58 4.99 8.42
CA ASN A 29 15.61 5.42 7.45
C ASN A 29 14.40 4.49 7.52
N HIS A 30 13.24 5.08 7.74
CA HIS A 30 11.98 4.37 7.83
C HIS A 30 11.27 4.35 6.47
N TRP A 31 10.35 3.42 6.31
CA TRP A 31 9.56 3.23 5.09
C TRP A 31 8.12 2.88 5.42
N LEU A 32 7.25 3.03 4.44
CA LEU A 32 5.88 2.56 4.49
C LEU A 32 5.51 2.01 3.11
N LYS A 33 4.83 0.88 3.07
CA LYS A 33 4.23 0.35 1.86
C LYS A 33 2.72 0.41 1.97
N LEU A 34 2.07 0.80 0.88
CA LEU A 34 0.63 0.93 0.83
C LEU A 34 0.09 0.28 -0.43
N LYS A 35 -0.74 -0.74 -0.27
CA LYS A 35 -1.57 -1.30 -1.32
C LYS A 35 -2.93 -0.64 -1.25
N LEU A 36 -3.45 -0.21 -2.40
CA LEU A 36 -4.78 0.37 -2.51
C LEU A 36 -5.68 -0.55 -3.32
N GLU A 37 -6.93 -0.67 -2.92
CA GLU A 37 -7.95 -1.41 -3.63
C GLU A 37 -9.20 -0.55 -3.78
N GLY A 38 -9.77 -0.52 -4.98
CA GLY A 38 -11.05 0.13 -5.21
C GLY A 38 -12.21 -0.70 -4.67
N SER A 39 -13.31 -0.04 -4.29
CA SER A 39 -14.47 -0.71 -3.67
C SER A 39 -15.34 -1.49 -4.67
N GLN A 40 -14.93 -1.60 -5.90
CA GLN A 40 -15.68 -2.23 -6.99
C GLN A 40 -16.24 -3.63 -6.67
N TYR A 41 -15.62 -4.35 -5.72
CA TYR A 41 -16.11 -5.67 -5.29
C TYR A 41 -17.22 -5.65 -4.25
N ASN A 42 -17.43 -4.54 -3.57
CA ASN A 42 -18.24 -4.50 -2.35
C ASN A 42 -19.53 -3.73 -2.51
N LEU A 43 -19.87 -3.32 -3.74
CA LEU A 43 -21.12 -2.60 -4.00
C LEU A 43 -22.27 -3.60 -4.19
N PRO A 44 -23.28 -3.62 -3.30
CA PRO A 44 -24.42 -4.53 -3.37
C PRO A 44 -25.24 -4.37 -4.63
N ASN A 45 -25.14 -3.23 -5.31
CA ASN A 45 -26.03 -2.82 -6.40
C ASN A 45 -25.34 -2.63 -7.76
N GLY A 46 -24.06 -2.95 -7.90
CA GLY A 46 -23.35 -2.83 -9.17
C GLY A 46 -23.21 -1.39 -9.69
N GLU A 47 -23.25 -0.40 -8.82
CA GLU A 47 -23.07 1.01 -9.17
C GLU A 47 -21.60 1.33 -9.49
N TRP A 48 -21.18 0.97 -10.69
CA TRP A 48 -19.81 1.12 -11.19
C TRP A 48 -19.32 2.57 -11.30
N SER A 49 -20.25 3.52 -11.29
CA SER A 49 -19.92 4.94 -11.53
C SER A 49 -19.29 5.65 -10.36
N VAL A 50 -19.35 5.09 -9.15
CA VAL A 50 -18.96 5.76 -7.90
C VAL A 50 -17.72 5.14 -7.26
N SER A 51 -17.24 4.01 -7.76
CA SER A 51 -16.08 3.30 -7.21
C SER A 51 -14.88 3.28 -8.14
N SER A 52 -13.71 3.20 -7.56
CA SER A 52 -12.46 3.07 -8.29
C SER A 52 -12.29 1.65 -8.80
N ASN A 53 -11.45 1.48 -9.85
CA ASN A 53 -11.07 0.16 -10.32
C ASN A 53 -10.36 -0.62 -9.20
N ILE A 54 -10.48 -1.95 -9.21
CA ILE A 54 -9.99 -2.82 -8.14
C ILE A 54 -8.51 -2.65 -7.83
N SER A 55 -7.70 -2.41 -8.84
CA SER A 55 -6.25 -2.20 -8.69
C SER A 55 -5.91 -0.77 -8.28
N ALA A 56 -6.91 0.08 -8.06
CA ALA A 56 -6.79 1.50 -7.71
C ALA A 56 -5.86 2.30 -8.65
N ILE A 57 -5.68 1.88 -9.91
CA ILE A 57 -4.85 2.57 -10.90
C ILE A 57 -5.39 3.98 -11.13
N GLY A 58 -4.51 4.98 -11.05
CA GLY A 58 -4.84 6.41 -11.12
C GLY A 58 -5.11 7.05 -9.76
N THR A 59 -5.04 6.27 -8.67
CA THR A 59 -5.12 6.81 -7.31
C THR A 59 -3.82 7.51 -6.96
N ARG A 60 -3.94 8.71 -6.39
CA ARG A 60 -2.82 9.48 -5.86
C ARG A 60 -2.92 9.56 -4.35
N VAL A 61 -1.80 9.32 -3.67
CA VAL A 61 -1.68 9.42 -2.21
C VAL A 61 -0.68 10.50 -1.86
N VAL A 62 -1.06 11.37 -0.94
CA VAL A 62 -0.16 12.29 -0.25
C VAL A 62 -0.02 11.82 1.18
N LEU A 63 1.18 11.40 1.55
CA LEU A 63 1.53 11.00 2.92
C LEU A 63 2.09 12.22 3.65
N HIS A 64 1.48 12.58 4.79
CA HIS A 64 1.83 13.76 5.57
C HIS A 64 2.81 13.36 6.68
N LEU A 65 4.07 13.74 6.55
CA LEU A 65 5.09 13.59 7.58
C LEU A 65 5.18 14.86 8.45
N ALA A 66 5.95 14.81 9.50
CA ALA A 66 6.13 15.97 10.37
C ALA A 66 6.88 17.14 9.68
N ASP A 67 7.73 16.82 8.73
CA ASP A 67 8.65 17.75 8.05
C ASP A 67 8.32 17.98 6.57
N GLN A 68 7.53 17.09 5.95
CA GLN A 68 7.23 17.16 4.52
C GLN A 68 6.03 16.30 4.12
N ASP A 69 5.48 16.61 2.96
CA ASP A 69 4.50 15.78 2.27
C ASP A 69 5.17 14.97 1.17
N ILE A 70 4.82 13.69 1.06
CA ILE A 70 5.33 12.81 0.00
C ILE A 70 4.16 12.29 -0.83
N MET A 71 4.19 12.55 -2.13
CA MET A 71 3.18 12.10 -3.06
C MET A 71 3.64 10.89 -3.87
N ARG A 72 2.75 9.91 -4.03
CA ARG A 72 2.88 8.75 -4.93
C ARG A 72 1.58 8.51 -5.67
N GLU A 73 1.68 7.87 -6.83
CA GLU A 73 0.53 7.51 -7.67
C GLU A 73 0.61 6.05 -8.10
N VAL A 74 -0.53 5.36 -8.10
CA VAL A 74 -0.65 3.99 -8.62
C VAL A 74 -0.72 4.05 -10.13
N ILE A 75 0.34 3.60 -10.79
CA ILE A 75 0.50 3.67 -12.25
C ILE A 75 0.44 2.27 -12.85
N GLY A 76 -0.43 2.07 -13.84
CA GLY A 76 -0.66 0.79 -14.51
C GLY A 76 0.38 0.39 -15.56
N GLY A 77 1.36 1.26 -15.83
CA GLY A 77 2.44 0.99 -16.79
C GLY A 77 3.32 2.21 -17.01
N LYS A 78 4.62 1.98 -17.22
CA LYS A 78 5.64 3.04 -17.38
C LYS A 78 6.51 2.90 -18.61
N GLY A 79 6.06 2.24 -19.66
CA GLY A 79 6.83 2.12 -20.90
C GLY A 79 6.74 0.73 -21.50
N HIS A 80 7.57 0.49 -22.52
CA HIS A 80 7.55 -0.75 -23.29
C HIS A 80 7.89 -1.97 -22.43
N GLY A 81 6.87 -2.81 -22.15
CA GLY A 81 7.02 -4.06 -21.40
C GLY A 81 7.45 -3.90 -19.95
N ASN A 82 7.30 -2.70 -19.38
CA ASN A 82 7.66 -2.44 -17.98
C ASN A 82 6.46 -1.95 -17.18
N MET A 83 6.29 -2.57 -16.00
CA MET A 83 5.25 -2.22 -15.03
C MET A 83 5.88 -2.12 -13.65
N GLU A 84 5.56 -1.06 -12.91
CA GLU A 84 5.89 -0.96 -11.50
C GLU A 84 4.91 -1.77 -10.65
N PRO A 85 5.33 -2.21 -9.45
CA PRO A 85 4.38 -2.77 -8.48
C PRO A 85 3.24 -1.77 -8.21
N LEU A 86 2.01 -2.25 -8.15
CA LEU A 86 0.84 -1.42 -7.79
C LEU A 86 0.87 -0.96 -6.33
N GLN A 87 1.73 -1.57 -5.52
CA GLN A 87 1.98 -1.17 -4.15
C GLN A 87 2.88 0.06 -4.11
N LEU A 88 2.41 1.12 -3.47
CA LEU A 88 3.17 2.34 -3.26
C LEU A 88 4.24 2.14 -2.19
N HIS A 89 5.40 2.74 -2.40
CA HIS A 89 6.50 2.73 -1.43
C HIS A 89 6.89 4.17 -1.09
N PHE A 90 6.85 4.49 0.19
CA PHE A 90 7.22 5.78 0.75
C PHE A 90 8.50 5.62 1.59
N GLY A 91 9.54 6.41 1.28
CA GLY A 91 10.68 6.59 2.17
C GLY A 91 10.36 7.70 3.16
N MET A 92 10.42 7.41 4.45
CA MET A 92 9.97 8.32 5.51
C MET A 92 11.12 8.99 6.26
N ASN A 93 12.37 8.83 5.78
CA ASN A 93 13.56 9.31 6.47
C ASN A 93 13.57 8.85 7.94
N SER A 94 13.79 9.78 8.87
CA SER A 94 13.80 9.52 10.32
C SER A 94 12.39 9.48 10.95
N ASN A 95 11.33 9.70 10.17
CA ASN A 95 9.96 9.70 10.71
C ASN A 95 9.49 8.27 11.02
N MET A 96 9.17 7.98 12.27
CA MET A 96 8.66 6.69 12.73
C MET A 96 7.17 6.50 12.45
N SER A 97 6.46 7.59 12.14
CA SER A 97 5.04 7.57 11.75
C SER A 97 4.71 8.74 10.85
N ALA A 98 3.66 8.60 10.06
CA ALA A 98 3.04 9.71 9.35
C ALA A 98 1.90 10.30 10.19
N GLN A 99 1.68 11.61 10.07
CA GLN A 99 0.59 12.33 10.74
C GLN A 99 -0.77 12.01 10.12
N GLY A 100 -0.77 11.47 8.91
CA GLY A 100 -1.95 11.07 8.17
C GLY A 100 -1.65 10.90 6.69
N MET A 101 -2.69 10.68 5.90
CA MET A 101 -2.60 10.67 4.44
C MET A 101 -3.88 11.17 3.79
N THR A 102 -3.73 11.74 2.60
CA THR A 102 -4.84 12.12 1.74
C THR A 102 -4.82 11.24 0.49
N ILE A 103 -5.93 10.56 0.21
CA ILE A 103 -6.08 9.65 -0.92
C ILE A 103 -7.04 10.29 -1.94
N TYR A 104 -6.57 10.50 -3.15
CA TYR A 104 -7.34 11.01 -4.28
C TYR A 104 -7.67 9.85 -5.21
N TRP A 105 -8.89 9.34 -5.12
CA TRP A 105 -9.36 8.21 -5.93
C TRP A 105 -9.64 8.61 -7.38
N PRO A 106 -9.52 7.70 -8.36
CA PRO A 106 -9.94 7.97 -9.73
C PRO A 106 -11.46 8.10 -9.87
N SER A 107 -12.23 7.52 -8.94
CA SER A 107 -13.69 7.63 -8.89
C SER A 107 -14.15 9.08 -8.73
N ARG A 108 -15.32 9.37 -9.30
CA ARG A 108 -15.92 10.69 -9.24
C ARG A 108 -17.38 10.60 -8.80
N ASN A 109 -17.81 11.61 -8.08
CA ASN A 109 -19.23 11.78 -7.78
C ASN A 109 -20.00 11.99 -9.11
N PRO A 110 -21.05 11.20 -9.41
CA PRO A 110 -21.77 11.27 -10.68
C PRO A 110 -22.50 12.60 -10.87
N ASP A 111 -22.97 13.23 -9.79
CA ASP A 111 -23.77 14.46 -9.86
C ASP A 111 -22.90 15.71 -9.97
N THR A 112 -21.79 15.74 -9.23
CA THR A 112 -20.92 16.93 -9.15
C THR A 112 -19.66 16.81 -9.99
N ASN A 113 -19.34 15.63 -10.51
CA ASN A 113 -18.09 15.28 -11.20
C ASN A 113 -16.81 15.56 -10.35
N GLN A 114 -16.99 15.78 -9.06
CA GLN A 114 -15.85 15.98 -8.14
C GLN A 114 -15.16 14.65 -7.87
N ARG A 115 -13.82 14.69 -7.82
CA ARG A 115 -12.99 13.54 -7.47
C ARG A 115 -13.25 13.14 -6.01
N LYS A 116 -13.36 11.85 -5.77
CA LYS A 116 -13.48 11.32 -4.41
C LYS A 116 -12.16 11.46 -3.66
N ILE A 117 -12.22 11.97 -2.45
CA ILE A 117 -11.06 12.20 -1.59
C ILE A 117 -11.34 11.54 -0.24
N THR A 118 -10.37 10.78 0.25
CA THR A 118 -10.41 10.20 1.60
C THR A 118 -9.28 10.81 2.43
N TYR A 119 -9.62 11.31 3.60
CA TYR A 119 -8.65 11.79 4.59
C TYR A 119 -8.49 10.75 5.69
N VAL A 120 -7.25 10.35 5.93
CA VAL A 120 -6.92 9.37 6.97
C VAL A 120 -6.06 10.06 8.01
N ASN A 121 -6.57 10.12 9.24
CA ASN A 121 -5.82 10.68 10.37
C ASN A 121 -4.80 9.68 10.89
N GLY A 122 -3.62 10.16 11.29
CA GLY A 122 -2.57 9.34 11.88
C GLY A 122 -2.73 9.15 13.40
N PRO A 123 -1.73 8.54 14.04
CA PRO A 123 -0.45 8.15 13.46
C PRO A 123 -0.53 6.87 12.59
N ILE A 124 0.19 6.85 11.46
CA ILE A 124 0.37 5.68 10.62
C ILE A 124 1.82 5.23 10.77
N ASN A 125 2.03 4.08 11.40
CA ASN A 125 3.37 3.62 11.78
C ASN A 125 4.24 3.25 10.57
N ALA A 126 5.52 3.59 10.65
CA ALA A 126 6.53 3.21 9.68
C ALA A 126 6.92 1.73 9.79
N ASN A 127 7.67 1.26 8.79
CA ASN A 127 8.22 -0.09 8.66
C ASN A 127 7.15 -1.18 8.55
N LEU A 128 5.94 -0.80 8.14
CA LEU A 128 4.81 -1.69 7.93
C LEU A 128 4.27 -1.60 6.50
N SER A 129 3.57 -2.67 6.10
CA SER A 129 2.83 -2.74 4.86
C SER A 129 1.34 -2.72 5.17
N TYR A 130 0.63 -1.76 4.58
CA TYR A 130 -0.79 -1.59 4.77
C TYR A 130 -1.56 -1.92 3.50
N THR A 131 -2.78 -2.40 3.66
CA THR A 131 -3.80 -2.44 2.60
C THR A 131 -4.93 -1.50 2.99
N PHE A 132 -5.33 -0.63 2.07
CA PHE A 132 -6.43 0.31 2.26
C PHE A 132 -7.45 0.10 1.15
N VAL A 133 -8.68 -0.20 1.53
CA VAL A 133 -9.80 -0.41 0.60
C VAL A 133 -10.68 0.83 0.59
N GLU A 134 -11.03 1.30 -0.60
CA GLU A 134 -11.93 2.43 -0.80
C GLU A 134 -13.25 2.17 -0.06
N ASP A 135 -13.74 3.16 0.70
CA ASP A 135 -14.95 3.11 1.54
C ASP A 135 -14.92 2.20 2.78
N ILE A 136 -13.89 1.36 2.91
CA ILE A 136 -13.76 0.45 4.06
C ILE A 136 -12.68 0.96 5.01
N GLY A 137 -11.53 1.42 4.49
CA GLY A 137 -10.40 1.86 5.29
C GLY A 137 -9.25 0.86 5.29
N PHE A 138 -8.43 0.91 6.33
CA PHE A 138 -7.38 -0.08 6.51
C PHE A 138 -8.01 -1.46 6.75
N VAL A 139 -7.52 -2.43 6.01
CA VAL A 139 -7.84 -3.83 6.25
C VAL A 139 -6.60 -4.49 6.84
N GLY A 140 -6.79 -5.23 7.92
CA GLY A 140 -5.73 -5.97 8.58
C GLY A 140 -5.04 -6.96 7.65
N LEU A 141 -3.85 -7.38 8.01
CA LEU A 141 -3.18 -8.48 7.32
C LEU A 141 -4.07 -9.71 7.39
N LYS A 142 -4.29 -10.36 6.24
CA LYS A 142 -5.10 -11.57 6.20
C LYS A 142 -4.49 -12.62 7.14
N GLY A 143 -5.20 -12.95 8.22
CA GLY A 143 -4.70 -13.83 9.27
C GLY A 143 -4.19 -13.12 10.54
N ASP A 144 -4.13 -11.81 10.55
CA ASP A 144 -3.88 -10.98 11.74
C ASP A 144 -5.24 -10.74 12.42
N ILE A 145 -5.54 -11.53 13.43
CA ILE A 145 -6.85 -11.52 14.10
C ILE A 145 -6.87 -10.58 15.32
N ASN A 146 -5.69 -10.35 15.89
CA ASN A 146 -5.53 -9.44 17.02
C ASN A 146 -5.19 -7.99 16.59
N ASP A 147 -5.09 -7.72 15.26
CA ASP A 147 -4.74 -6.42 14.67
C ASP A 147 -3.40 -5.84 15.18
N ASP A 148 -2.43 -6.72 15.53
CA ASP A 148 -1.10 -6.30 15.95
C ASP A 148 -0.13 -6.04 14.78
N SER A 149 -0.61 -6.21 13.55
CA SER A 149 0.11 -6.09 12.28
C SER A 149 1.17 -7.17 12.05
N VAL A 150 1.12 -8.28 12.79
CA VAL A 150 2.02 -9.42 12.66
C VAL A 150 1.24 -10.73 12.61
N VAL A 151 1.20 -11.39 11.47
CA VAL A 151 0.58 -12.74 11.39
C VAL A 151 1.51 -13.76 12.04
N ASN A 152 1.09 -14.31 13.18
CA ASN A 152 1.88 -15.24 13.97
C ASN A 152 1.00 -16.30 14.68
N ILE A 153 1.61 -17.09 15.57
CA ILE A 153 0.91 -18.18 16.28
C ILE A 153 -0.20 -17.65 17.20
N GLN A 154 -0.15 -16.41 17.66
CA GLN A 154 -1.18 -15.83 18.53
C GLN A 154 -2.51 -15.68 17.79
N ASP A 155 -2.46 -15.31 16.51
CA ASP A 155 -3.65 -15.22 15.64
C ASP A 155 -4.31 -16.57 15.48
N VAL A 156 -3.48 -17.62 15.29
CA VAL A 156 -3.98 -18.98 15.21
C VAL A 156 -4.66 -19.42 16.49
N ILE A 157 -4.09 -19.09 17.66
CA ILE A 157 -4.68 -19.42 18.97
C ILE A 157 -6.01 -18.70 19.15
N ILE A 158 -6.10 -17.42 18.78
CA ILE A 158 -7.34 -16.64 18.86
C ILE A 158 -8.41 -17.25 17.94
N SER A 159 -8.03 -17.61 16.71
CA SER A 159 -8.93 -18.28 15.75
C SER A 159 -9.49 -19.58 16.31
N VAL A 160 -8.62 -20.41 16.86
CA VAL A 160 -9.02 -21.71 17.43
C VAL A 160 -9.95 -21.52 18.61
N ASN A 161 -9.65 -20.59 19.51
CA ASN A 161 -10.50 -20.29 20.67
C ASN A 161 -11.87 -19.80 20.22
N HIS A 162 -11.93 -18.92 19.23
CA HIS A 162 -13.21 -18.43 18.70
C HIS A 162 -14.08 -19.53 18.10
N ILE A 163 -13.45 -20.48 17.39
CA ILE A 163 -14.15 -21.65 16.84
C ILE A 163 -14.64 -22.58 17.97
N LEU A 164 -13.86 -22.76 19.04
CA LEU A 164 -14.22 -23.63 20.15
C LEU A 164 -15.34 -23.02 21.03
N ASP A 165 -15.31 -21.70 21.21
CA ASP A 165 -16.36 -20.98 21.99
C ASP A 165 -17.70 -20.97 21.25
N ASP A 166 -17.69 -20.91 19.92
CA ASP A 166 -18.92 -20.92 19.07
C ASP A 166 -19.56 -22.33 18.98
N THR A 167 -18.86 -23.36 19.48
CA THR A 167 -19.35 -24.76 19.48
C THR A 167 -19.94 -25.21 20.81
N THR A 168 -20.02 -24.33 21.83
CA THR A 168 -20.74 -24.63 23.08
C THR A 168 -22.23 -24.33 22.91
N PRO A 169 -23.11 -25.35 22.99
CA PRO A 169 -24.56 -25.21 22.86
C PRO A 169 -25.20 -24.41 23.98
#